data_de0674c4724a92e787a07126381cf129
#
_entry.id   de0674c4724a92e787a07126381cf129
#
_cell.length_a   1.000
_cell.length_b   1.000
_cell.length_c   1.000
_cell.angle_alpha   90.00
_cell.angle_beta   90.00
_cell.angle_gamma   90.00
#
_symmetry.space_group_name_H-M   'P 1'
#
loop_
_entity.id
_entity.type
_entity.pdbx_description
1 polymer ?
#
loop_
_entity_poly.entity_id
_entity_poly.type
_entity_poly.pdbx_seq_one_letter_code
_entity_poly.pdbx_strand_id
1 'polypeptide(L)'
;MINPRFYMTTASFDQPSAGSLGYRCSRLLAAGFNSTQMAMAEAYINGLEIPDALYRGMIHASMPILFRHFPALLAPYEWVLNESDRIAESAKELMEIQYDRPQQMLGDWEPIYPKYSTGFWENGAEDLEASQRHMIDQMIDRLGIEDGDHLLDFGCGWGCVPNYILSKFPNLRCTGVNLSRGQCAYMRAKMNDPRSQLSSGRFTLVEGDINEVVFPEKFSKIISVGVFCHVGSLTKAFARLASLLQPQGKVLIHIITVRIPNNMSSGFTDKYIFPGGRYWNHDAIPSHSVDLKTVQRWYMNGSNYHRTLTAWLDRFDASQDLVSHFDYGMEYAKFRRMWRFYLLLLGTIFATCDGEFNGNGQYLMTHA
;
A
#
# COMPACT_ATOMS: atom_id res chain seq x y z
N MET A 1 7.63 -27.93 -1.00
CA MET A 1 6.79 -27.60 -2.18
C MET A 1 5.34 -27.58 -1.73
N ILE A 2 4.74 -26.43 -1.62
CA ILE A 2 3.32 -26.24 -1.25
C ILE A 2 2.52 -26.51 -2.52
N ASN A 3 1.55 -27.41 -2.43
CA ASN A 3 0.72 -27.82 -3.56
C ASN A 3 -0.04 -26.58 -4.12
N PRO A 4 0.15 -26.20 -5.40
CA PRO A 4 -0.49 -25.02 -5.99
C PRO A 4 -2.03 -25.11 -6.07
N ARG A 5 -2.64 -26.25 -5.76
CA ARG A 5 -4.09 -26.42 -5.73
C ARG A 5 -4.80 -25.74 -4.55
N PHE A 6 -4.06 -25.15 -3.61
CA PHE A 6 -4.66 -24.38 -2.49
C PHE A 6 -4.93 -22.91 -2.80
N TYR A 7 -4.58 -22.42 -3.97
CA TYR A 7 -4.95 -21.08 -4.42
C TYR A 7 -6.37 -21.11 -5.01
N MET A 8 -7.34 -21.18 -4.13
CA MET A 8 -8.73 -21.09 -4.56
C MET A 8 -9.02 -19.66 -5.05
N THR A 9 -9.59 -19.56 -6.23
CA THR A 9 -10.24 -18.34 -6.71
C THR A 9 -11.43 -18.04 -5.80
N THR A 10 -11.72 -16.76 -5.57
CA THR A 10 -12.85 -16.30 -4.72
C THR A 10 -14.19 -16.94 -5.08
N ALA A 11 -14.36 -17.44 -6.29
CA ALA A 11 -15.57 -18.10 -6.80
C ALA A 11 -15.84 -19.51 -6.24
N SER A 12 -14.89 -20.13 -5.50
CA SER A 12 -15.01 -21.52 -5.01
C SER A 12 -15.11 -21.65 -3.48
N PHE A 13 -15.24 -20.54 -2.75
CA PHE A 13 -15.49 -20.61 -1.32
C PHE A 13 -16.99 -20.64 -1.05
N ASP A 14 -17.51 -21.82 -0.72
CA ASP A 14 -18.76 -21.94 0.02
C ASP A 14 -18.57 -21.26 1.38
N GLN A 15 -18.98 -20.01 1.47
CA GLN A 15 -18.94 -19.29 2.73
C GLN A 15 -19.87 -19.99 3.72
N PRO A 16 -19.43 -20.33 4.94
CA PRO A 16 -20.34 -20.76 5.96
C PRO A 16 -21.37 -19.66 6.17
N SER A 17 -22.66 -20.01 6.11
CA SER A 17 -23.74 -19.03 6.34
C SER A 17 -23.46 -18.25 7.62
N ALA A 18 -23.74 -16.95 7.62
CA ALA A 18 -23.46 -16.04 8.74
C ALA A 18 -24.04 -16.47 10.11
N GLY A 19 -24.94 -17.44 10.14
CA GLY A 19 -25.50 -18.05 11.34
C GLY A 19 -24.91 -19.39 11.74
N SER A 20 -24.00 -20.00 10.93
CA SER A 20 -23.49 -21.35 11.22
C SER A 20 -22.59 -21.36 12.46
N LEU A 21 -22.56 -22.50 13.18
CA LEU A 21 -21.68 -22.69 14.33
C LEU A 21 -20.20 -22.51 13.94
N GLY A 22 -19.80 -23.00 12.76
CA GLY A 22 -18.46 -22.80 12.21
C GLY A 22 -18.10 -21.33 12.05
N TYR A 23 -19.00 -20.51 11.53
CA TYR A 23 -18.82 -19.07 11.41
C TYR A 23 -18.65 -18.38 12.78
N ARG A 24 -19.48 -18.73 13.78
CA ARG A 24 -19.38 -18.16 15.14
C ARG A 24 -18.08 -18.55 15.83
N CYS A 25 -17.67 -19.81 15.73
CA CYS A 25 -16.39 -20.28 16.27
C CYS A 25 -15.22 -19.57 15.60
N SER A 26 -15.28 -19.39 14.28
CA SER A 26 -14.22 -18.70 13.54
C SER A 26 -14.07 -17.25 13.98
N ARG A 27 -15.16 -16.53 14.18
CA ARG A 27 -15.11 -15.15 14.70
C ARG A 27 -14.50 -15.04 16.09
N LEU A 28 -14.83 -15.98 16.98
CA LEU A 28 -14.28 -16.00 18.35
C LEU A 28 -12.76 -16.24 18.34
N LEU A 29 -12.29 -17.16 17.50
CA LEU A 29 -10.85 -17.45 17.38
C LEU A 29 -10.10 -16.27 16.74
N ALA A 30 -10.64 -15.66 15.70
CA ALA A 30 -10.06 -14.45 15.10
C ALA A 30 -10.02 -13.28 16.09
N ALA A 31 -11.10 -13.08 16.87
CA ALA A 31 -11.13 -12.06 17.92
C ALA A 31 -10.09 -12.34 19.02
N GLY A 32 -9.96 -13.61 19.46
CA GLY A 32 -8.94 -14.02 20.43
C GLY A 32 -7.51 -13.78 19.93
N PHE A 33 -7.23 -14.11 18.68
CA PHE A 33 -5.92 -13.86 18.06
C PHE A 33 -5.63 -12.35 17.97
N ASN A 34 -6.57 -11.55 17.48
CA ASN A 34 -6.42 -10.10 17.41
C ASN A 34 -6.22 -9.46 18.78
N SER A 35 -6.95 -9.92 19.80
CA SER A 35 -6.81 -9.42 21.17
C SER A 35 -5.42 -9.73 21.75
N THR A 36 -4.90 -10.93 21.50
CA THR A 36 -3.56 -11.33 21.94
C THR A 36 -2.48 -10.51 21.24
N GLN A 37 -2.59 -10.34 19.92
CA GLN A 37 -1.66 -9.54 19.15
C GLN A 37 -1.69 -8.07 19.58
N MET A 38 -2.87 -7.53 19.85
CA MET A 38 -3.03 -6.17 20.36
C MET A 38 -2.40 -5.99 21.75
N ALA A 39 -2.65 -6.93 22.66
CA ALA A 39 -2.08 -6.88 24.00
C ALA A 39 -0.54 -6.92 23.98
N MET A 40 0.05 -7.73 23.10
CA MET A 40 1.50 -7.76 22.90
C MET A 40 2.03 -6.44 22.32
N ALA A 41 1.34 -5.88 21.33
CA ALA A 41 1.68 -4.60 20.74
C ALA A 41 1.66 -3.48 21.79
N GLU A 42 0.61 -3.40 22.60
CA GLU A 42 0.48 -2.40 23.65
C GLU A 42 1.52 -2.58 24.74
N ALA A 43 1.82 -3.82 25.15
CA ALA A 43 2.88 -4.09 26.12
C ALA A 43 4.26 -3.62 25.60
N TYR A 44 4.58 -3.92 24.32
CA TYR A 44 5.82 -3.46 23.69
C TYR A 44 5.88 -1.93 23.58
N ILE A 45 4.81 -1.28 23.14
CA ILE A 45 4.73 0.19 23.03
C ILE A 45 4.92 0.85 24.41
N ASN A 46 4.40 0.23 25.47
CA ASN A 46 4.52 0.72 26.85
C ASN A 46 5.81 0.29 27.55
N GLY A 47 6.76 -0.34 26.86
CA GLY A 47 8.11 -0.56 27.33
C GLY A 47 8.50 -2.00 27.64
N LEU A 48 7.64 -2.99 27.40
CA LEU A 48 8.06 -4.39 27.45
C LEU A 48 9.03 -4.66 26.29
N GLU A 49 10.25 -5.04 26.61
CA GLU A 49 11.21 -5.43 25.60
C GLU A 49 11.03 -6.90 25.22
N ILE A 50 10.77 -7.12 23.94
CA ILE A 50 10.67 -8.46 23.34
C ILE A 50 11.78 -8.56 22.27
N PRO A 51 12.71 -9.53 22.37
CA PRO A 51 13.72 -9.72 21.34
C PRO A 51 13.08 -9.95 19.97
N ASP A 52 13.56 -9.28 18.93
CA ASP A 52 13.03 -9.36 17.56
C ASP A 52 12.93 -10.79 17.05
N ALA A 53 13.95 -11.61 17.34
CA ALA A 53 13.98 -13.02 16.94
C ALA A 53 12.83 -13.82 17.56
N LEU A 54 12.50 -13.57 18.82
CA LEU A 54 11.38 -14.22 19.50
C LEU A 54 10.06 -13.79 18.87
N TYR A 55 9.88 -12.49 18.66
CA TYR A 55 8.67 -11.94 18.06
C TYR A 55 8.47 -12.48 16.63
N ARG A 56 9.52 -12.45 15.79
CA ARG A 56 9.49 -13.03 14.43
C ARG A 56 9.15 -14.52 14.46
N GLY A 57 9.75 -15.28 15.38
CA GLY A 57 9.48 -16.71 15.57
C GLY A 57 8.01 -16.99 15.90
N MET A 58 7.40 -16.17 16.76
CA MET A 58 5.97 -16.31 17.10
C MET A 58 5.05 -16.05 15.90
N ILE A 59 5.32 -15.02 15.12
CA ILE A 59 4.57 -14.71 13.91
C ILE A 59 4.75 -15.81 12.86
N HIS A 60 5.98 -16.25 12.60
CA HIS A 60 6.25 -17.34 11.66
C HIS A 60 5.59 -18.68 12.06
N ALA A 61 5.46 -18.95 13.35
CA ALA A 61 4.78 -20.15 13.82
C ALA A 61 3.26 -20.07 13.71
N SER A 62 2.67 -18.91 14.03
CA SER A 62 1.21 -18.71 14.11
C SER A 62 0.55 -18.47 12.75
N MET A 63 1.14 -17.62 11.91
CA MET A 63 0.52 -17.20 10.65
C MET A 63 0.30 -18.34 9.65
N PRO A 64 1.22 -19.31 9.44
CA PRO A 64 0.98 -20.45 8.56
C PRO A 64 -0.19 -21.31 9.02
N ILE A 65 -0.37 -21.47 10.34
CA ILE A 65 -1.49 -22.23 10.92
C ILE A 65 -2.80 -21.52 10.57
N LEU A 66 -2.86 -20.20 10.79
CA LEU A 66 -4.04 -19.40 10.45
C LEU A 66 -4.35 -19.49 8.95
N PHE A 67 -3.37 -19.28 8.09
CA PHE A 67 -3.58 -19.27 6.65
C PHE A 67 -3.95 -20.64 6.06
N ARG A 68 -3.39 -21.73 6.58
CA ARG A 68 -3.62 -23.08 6.03
C ARG A 68 -4.87 -23.76 6.57
N HIS A 69 -5.16 -23.61 7.84
CA HIS A 69 -6.19 -24.37 8.50
C HIS A 69 -7.46 -23.58 8.77
N PHE A 70 -7.36 -22.25 8.72
CA PHE A 70 -8.45 -21.36 9.08
C PHE A 70 -8.73 -20.25 8.06
N PRO A 71 -8.63 -20.49 6.74
CA PRO A 71 -8.98 -19.43 5.79
C PRO A 71 -10.41 -18.94 5.96
N ALA A 72 -11.34 -19.83 6.38
CA ALA A 72 -12.71 -19.47 6.75
C ALA A 72 -12.80 -18.70 8.08
N LEU A 73 -11.75 -18.75 8.94
CA LEU A 73 -11.69 -18.01 10.19
C LEU A 73 -11.34 -16.54 9.99
N LEU A 74 -10.69 -16.23 8.88
CA LEU A 74 -10.06 -14.95 8.72
C LEU A 74 -11.00 -13.86 8.24
N ALA A 75 -12.24 -14.06 8.03
CA ALA A 75 -13.25 -13.04 7.97
C ALA A 75 -14.46 -13.33 7.10
N PRO A 76 -15.58 -12.92 7.50
CA PRO A 76 -16.63 -12.62 6.55
C PRO A 76 -16.17 -11.49 5.64
N TYR A 77 -16.22 -11.71 4.36
CA TYR A 77 -16.12 -10.70 3.31
C TYR A 77 -17.24 -9.64 3.34
N GLU A 78 -17.94 -9.51 4.45
CA GLU A 78 -19.12 -8.63 4.57
C GLU A 78 -18.80 -7.20 4.13
N TRP A 79 -17.60 -6.74 4.36
CA TRP A 79 -17.23 -5.40 3.97
C TRP A 79 -16.63 -5.28 2.56
N VAL A 80 -16.12 -6.35 1.96
CA VAL A 80 -15.77 -6.36 0.53
C VAL A 80 -17.03 -6.20 -0.31
N LEU A 81 -18.16 -6.70 0.18
CA LEU A 81 -19.47 -6.58 -0.46
C LEU A 81 -20.16 -5.25 -0.12
N ASN A 82 -19.82 -4.65 1.03
CA ASN A 82 -20.36 -3.35 1.44
C ASN A 82 -19.41 -2.26 0.93
N GLU A 83 -19.55 -1.92 -0.33
CA GLU A 83 -18.89 -0.75 -0.89
C GLU A 83 -19.42 0.53 -0.20
N SER A 84 -18.49 1.39 0.16
CA SER A 84 -18.79 2.72 0.68
C SER A 84 -19.48 3.60 -0.36
N ASP A 85 -20.18 4.62 0.10
CA ASP A 85 -20.73 5.66 -0.77
C ASP A 85 -19.67 6.63 -1.35
N ARG A 86 -18.41 6.53 -0.90
CA ARG A 86 -17.27 7.33 -1.37
C ARG A 86 -16.15 6.43 -1.87
N ILE A 87 -15.30 6.97 -2.77
CA ILE A 87 -14.07 6.28 -3.20
C ILE A 87 -13.16 6.08 -1.99
N ALA A 88 -12.94 7.11 -1.17
CA ALA A 88 -12.20 7.03 0.08
C ALA A 88 -13.05 7.65 1.20
N GLU A 89 -13.28 6.89 2.28
CA GLU A 89 -13.91 7.38 3.50
C GLU A 89 -12.86 8.05 4.38
N SER A 90 -13.28 9.13 5.10
CA SER A 90 -12.43 9.82 6.10
C SER A 90 -11.03 10.15 5.59
N ALA A 91 -10.86 10.33 4.27
CA ALA A 91 -9.56 10.52 3.64
C ALA A 91 -8.77 11.67 4.28
N LYS A 92 -9.44 12.73 4.70
CA LYS A 92 -8.80 13.87 5.35
C LYS A 92 -8.28 13.55 6.75
N GLU A 93 -9.08 12.87 7.57
CA GLU A 93 -8.69 12.45 8.93
C GLU A 93 -7.58 11.41 8.88
N LEU A 94 -7.62 10.48 7.91
CA LEU A 94 -6.57 9.50 7.67
C LEU A 94 -5.25 10.17 7.27
N MET A 95 -5.32 11.20 6.43
CA MET A 95 -4.12 11.95 6.04
C MET A 95 -3.49 12.68 7.22
N GLU A 96 -4.27 13.31 8.10
CA GLU A 96 -3.78 13.99 9.30
C GLU A 96 -3.10 13.01 10.27
N ILE A 97 -3.66 11.82 10.45
CA ILE A 97 -3.09 10.82 11.35
C ILE A 97 -1.83 10.17 10.78
N GLN A 98 -1.77 9.91 9.49
CA GLN A 98 -0.78 9.04 8.89
C GLN A 98 0.30 9.77 8.08
N TYR A 99 -0.07 10.79 7.32
CA TYR A 99 0.80 11.42 6.32
C TYR A 99 1.20 12.87 6.65
N ASP A 100 0.48 13.55 7.53
CA ASP A 100 0.85 14.90 8.00
C ASP A 100 1.78 14.86 9.22
N ARG A 101 2.30 13.68 9.56
CA ARG A 101 3.36 13.55 10.57
C ARG A 101 4.69 14.11 10.03
N PRO A 102 5.67 14.37 10.91
CA PRO A 102 6.88 15.08 10.50
C PRO A 102 7.47 14.49 9.21
N GLN A 103 7.39 15.27 8.14
CA GLN A 103 7.85 14.92 6.79
C GLN A 103 9.31 14.48 6.78
N GLN A 104 10.10 15.05 7.67
CA GLN A 104 11.51 14.75 7.85
C GLN A 104 11.76 13.31 8.27
N MET A 105 10.84 12.67 9.01
CA MET A 105 11.00 11.28 9.40
C MET A 105 11.07 10.33 8.18
N LEU A 106 10.17 10.53 7.20
CA LEU A 106 10.18 9.73 5.98
C LEU A 106 11.27 10.19 5.00
N GLY A 107 11.58 11.49 4.97
CA GLY A 107 12.65 12.06 4.16
C GLY A 107 14.05 11.58 4.57
N ASP A 108 14.25 11.35 5.86
CA ASP A 108 15.51 10.81 6.40
C ASP A 108 15.64 9.30 6.16
N TRP A 109 14.52 8.57 6.05
CA TRP A 109 14.54 7.14 5.72
C TRP A 109 14.75 6.87 4.23
N GLU A 110 14.23 7.75 3.40
CA GLU A 110 14.21 7.62 1.95
C GLU A 110 14.72 8.92 1.30
N PRO A 111 16.00 9.31 1.54
CA PRO A 111 16.49 10.61 1.11
C PRO A 111 16.52 10.80 -0.40
N ILE A 112 16.62 9.70 -1.16
CA ILE A 112 16.73 9.73 -2.62
C ILE A 112 15.39 9.45 -3.29
N TYR A 113 14.65 8.46 -2.78
CA TYR A 113 13.35 8.03 -3.30
C TYR A 113 12.31 7.92 -2.17
N PRO A 114 11.72 9.03 -1.72
CA PRO A 114 10.70 9.01 -0.67
C PRO A 114 9.40 8.37 -1.21
N LYS A 115 9.40 7.05 -1.32
CA LYS A 115 8.31 6.24 -1.82
C LYS A 115 7.85 5.27 -0.73
N TYR A 116 6.68 5.50 -0.15
CA TYR A 116 6.12 4.66 0.90
C TYR A 116 5.33 3.48 0.30
N SER A 117 6.05 2.64 -0.46
CA SER A 117 5.54 1.40 -1.03
C SER A 117 6.69 0.43 -1.32
N THR A 118 6.39 -0.84 -1.60
CA THR A 118 7.43 -1.86 -1.81
C THR A 118 8.43 -1.48 -2.91
N GLY A 119 9.66 -1.92 -2.77
CA GLY A 119 10.63 -2.01 -3.87
C GLY A 119 10.47 -3.34 -4.64
N PHE A 120 11.16 -3.48 -5.77
CA PHE A 120 11.29 -4.71 -6.52
C PHE A 120 12.74 -5.19 -6.47
N TRP A 121 12.98 -6.24 -5.69
CA TRP A 121 14.31 -6.73 -5.35
C TRP A 121 14.80 -7.86 -6.24
N GLU A 122 13.91 -8.42 -7.01
CA GLU A 122 14.29 -9.36 -8.07
C GLU A 122 15.09 -8.59 -9.12
N ASN A 123 15.77 -9.28 -10.01
CA ASN A 123 16.68 -8.70 -11.00
C ASN A 123 17.94 -8.00 -10.42
N GLY A 124 18.40 -8.43 -9.24
CA GLY A 124 19.70 -8.03 -8.71
C GLY A 124 19.75 -6.63 -8.09
N ALA A 125 18.64 -6.13 -7.55
CA ALA A 125 18.68 -4.91 -6.73
C ALA A 125 19.58 -5.14 -5.50
N GLU A 126 20.61 -4.33 -5.36
CA GLU A 126 21.63 -4.45 -4.30
C GLU A 126 21.18 -3.72 -3.03
N ASP A 127 20.44 -2.62 -3.19
CA ASP A 127 20.01 -1.74 -2.12
C ASP A 127 18.55 -1.31 -2.29
N LEU A 128 18.05 -0.55 -1.32
CA LEU A 128 16.68 -0.06 -1.30
C LEU A 128 16.40 0.88 -2.48
N GLU A 129 17.33 1.77 -2.81
CA GLU A 129 17.19 2.74 -3.91
C GLU A 129 17.13 2.02 -5.26
N ALA A 130 17.96 1.02 -5.48
CA ALA A 130 17.91 0.18 -6.68
C ALA A 130 16.57 -0.55 -6.78
N SER A 131 16.09 -1.10 -5.67
CA SER A 131 14.78 -1.78 -5.64
C SER A 131 13.62 -0.84 -5.95
N GLN A 132 13.70 0.41 -5.49
CA GLN A 132 12.69 1.44 -5.79
C GLN A 132 12.71 1.82 -7.28
N ARG A 133 13.90 2.00 -7.88
CA ARG A 133 14.04 2.24 -9.32
C ARG A 133 13.49 1.08 -10.14
N HIS A 134 13.89 -0.16 -9.84
CA HIS A 134 13.40 -1.36 -10.54
C HIS A 134 11.88 -1.48 -10.48
N MET A 135 11.29 -1.10 -9.36
CA MET A 135 9.84 -1.08 -9.21
C MET A 135 9.17 -0.09 -10.16
N ILE A 136 9.72 1.14 -10.29
CA ILE A 136 9.16 2.15 -11.18
C ILE A 136 9.41 1.75 -12.64
N ASP A 137 10.58 1.22 -12.98
CA ASP A 137 10.89 0.72 -14.32
C ASP A 137 9.91 -0.39 -14.75
N GLN A 138 9.65 -1.34 -13.86
CA GLN A 138 8.66 -2.38 -14.11
C GLN A 138 7.25 -1.80 -14.36
N MET A 139 6.86 -0.74 -13.64
CA MET A 139 5.58 -0.08 -13.87
C MET A 139 5.55 0.69 -15.19
N ILE A 140 6.65 1.34 -15.59
CA ILE A 140 6.80 1.99 -16.89
C ILE A 140 6.57 0.98 -18.02
N ASP A 141 7.25 -0.15 -17.96
CA ASP A 141 7.16 -1.20 -18.97
C ASP A 141 5.75 -1.79 -19.04
N ARG A 142 5.16 -2.12 -17.89
CA ARG A 142 3.81 -2.72 -17.82
C ARG A 142 2.71 -1.78 -18.28
N LEU A 143 2.79 -0.51 -17.94
CA LEU A 143 1.84 0.51 -18.38
C LEU A 143 2.07 0.89 -19.85
N GLY A 144 3.28 0.66 -20.36
CA GLY A 144 3.71 1.06 -21.69
C GLY A 144 3.76 2.58 -21.80
N ILE A 145 4.53 3.22 -20.91
CA ILE A 145 4.73 4.67 -20.93
C ILE A 145 5.66 5.01 -22.09
N GLU A 146 5.25 5.99 -22.90
CA GLU A 146 6.00 6.49 -24.04
C GLU A 146 6.26 7.99 -23.92
N ASP A 147 7.29 8.47 -24.62
CA ASP A 147 7.59 9.89 -24.66
C ASP A 147 6.46 10.68 -25.34
N GLY A 148 6.03 11.75 -24.69
CA GLY A 148 4.85 12.52 -25.14
C GLY A 148 3.53 12.15 -24.45
N ASP A 149 3.49 11.08 -23.67
CA ASP A 149 2.30 10.74 -22.86
C ASP A 149 1.91 11.86 -21.89
N HIS A 150 0.62 11.94 -21.60
CA HIS A 150 0.07 12.71 -20.49
C HIS A 150 -0.33 11.75 -19.37
N LEU A 151 0.52 11.63 -18.36
CA LEU A 151 0.38 10.73 -17.23
C LEU A 151 -0.38 11.39 -16.08
N LEU A 152 -1.33 10.70 -15.47
CA LEU A 152 -1.86 11.00 -14.14
C LEU A 152 -1.25 10.05 -13.11
N ASP A 153 -0.60 10.59 -12.08
CA ASP A 153 -0.27 9.85 -10.86
C ASP A 153 -1.38 10.07 -9.82
N PHE A 154 -2.22 9.04 -9.68
CA PHE A 154 -3.41 9.08 -8.85
C PHE A 154 -3.05 8.73 -7.41
N GLY A 155 -2.76 9.76 -6.61
CA GLY A 155 -2.21 9.65 -5.26
C GLY A 155 -0.68 9.66 -5.26
N CYS A 156 -0.08 10.74 -5.77
CA CYS A 156 1.35 10.82 -6.09
C CYS A 156 2.30 10.87 -4.88
N GLY A 157 1.78 10.87 -3.65
CA GLY A 157 2.57 10.82 -2.43
C GLY A 157 3.60 11.95 -2.36
N TRP A 158 4.87 11.60 -2.21
CA TRP A 158 6.01 12.53 -2.16
C TRP A 158 6.55 12.92 -3.55
N GLY A 159 5.90 12.51 -4.64
CA GLY A 159 6.30 12.83 -6.00
C GLY A 159 7.49 12.01 -6.53
N CYS A 160 7.85 10.92 -5.88
CA CYS A 160 8.98 10.07 -6.31
C CYS A 160 8.74 9.46 -7.70
N VAL A 161 7.55 8.88 -7.93
CA VAL A 161 7.21 8.23 -9.21
C VAL A 161 7.23 9.23 -10.36
N PRO A 162 6.53 10.38 -10.30
CA PRO A 162 6.60 11.37 -11.36
C PRO A 162 8.00 11.95 -11.55
N ASN A 163 8.75 12.21 -10.47
CA ASN A 163 10.12 12.71 -10.57
C ASN A 163 11.02 11.76 -11.38
N TYR A 164 10.94 10.46 -11.13
CA TYR A 164 11.71 9.46 -11.84
C TYR A 164 11.26 9.28 -13.30
N ILE A 165 9.96 9.22 -13.58
CA ILE A 165 9.42 9.07 -14.93
C ILE A 165 9.81 10.28 -15.80
N LEU A 166 9.68 11.50 -15.27
CA LEU A 166 10.06 12.73 -15.97
C LEU A 166 11.57 12.80 -16.29
N SER A 167 12.42 12.11 -15.53
CA SER A 167 13.84 12.01 -15.84
C SER A 167 14.15 11.15 -17.07
N LYS A 168 13.26 10.21 -17.40
CA LYS A 168 13.42 9.27 -18.52
C LYS A 168 12.80 9.76 -19.83
N PHE A 169 11.72 10.53 -19.75
CA PHE A 169 10.91 10.93 -20.89
C PHE A 169 10.88 12.47 -21.02
N PRO A 170 11.63 13.06 -21.94
CA PRO A 170 11.80 14.52 -22.02
C PRO A 170 10.56 15.29 -22.47
N ASN A 171 9.62 14.66 -23.18
CA ASN A 171 8.39 15.31 -23.66
C ASN A 171 7.13 14.87 -22.91
N LEU A 172 7.25 13.94 -21.96
CA LEU A 172 6.13 13.49 -21.12
C LEU A 172 5.66 14.61 -20.20
N ARG A 173 4.35 14.78 -20.07
CA ARG A 173 3.70 15.63 -19.06
C ARG A 173 3.11 14.75 -17.95
N CYS A 174 3.25 15.16 -16.70
CA CYS A 174 2.70 14.43 -15.57
C CYS A 174 1.85 15.36 -14.69
N THR A 175 0.66 14.90 -14.34
CA THR A 175 -0.18 15.52 -13.31
C THR A 175 -0.22 14.59 -12.10
N GLY A 176 0.13 15.09 -10.92
CA GLY A 176 -0.01 14.36 -9.66
C GLY A 176 -1.16 14.92 -8.85
N VAL A 177 -2.04 14.06 -8.32
CA VAL A 177 -3.08 14.46 -7.37
C VAL A 177 -2.77 13.92 -5.99
N ASN A 178 -2.91 14.75 -4.95
CA ASN A 178 -2.68 14.36 -3.58
C ASN A 178 -3.53 15.19 -2.60
N LEU A 179 -3.98 14.55 -1.53
CA LEU A 179 -4.78 15.18 -0.48
C LEU A 179 -3.94 15.66 0.71
N SER A 180 -2.78 15.02 0.98
CA SER A 180 -1.90 15.38 2.09
C SER A 180 -1.25 16.73 1.86
N ARG A 181 -1.54 17.69 2.75
CA ARG A 181 -0.95 19.03 2.72
C ARG A 181 0.56 18.99 2.88
N GLY A 182 1.04 18.12 3.77
CA GLY A 182 2.45 17.95 4.04
C GLY A 182 3.21 17.44 2.82
N GLN A 183 2.70 16.41 2.15
CA GLN A 183 3.28 15.88 0.92
C GLN A 183 3.22 16.91 -0.22
N CYS A 184 2.11 17.64 -0.34
CA CYS A 184 1.99 18.72 -1.32
C CYS A 184 2.99 19.87 -1.07
N ALA A 185 3.20 20.25 0.18
CA ALA A 185 4.20 21.27 0.54
C ALA A 185 5.63 20.82 0.17
N TYR A 186 5.98 19.56 0.45
CA TYR A 186 7.25 18.97 0.03
C TYR A 186 7.42 18.99 -1.49
N MET A 187 6.42 18.54 -2.25
CA MET A 187 6.47 18.55 -3.71
C MET A 187 6.62 19.97 -4.26
N ARG A 188 5.92 20.97 -3.70
CA ARG A 188 6.09 22.38 -4.08
C ARG A 188 7.52 22.88 -3.85
N ALA A 189 8.15 22.46 -2.75
CA ALA A 189 9.57 22.75 -2.54
C ALA A 189 10.45 22.11 -3.62
N LYS A 190 10.15 20.85 -3.99
CA LYS A 190 10.86 20.17 -5.09
C LYS A 190 10.60 20.76 -6.48
N MET A 191 9.44 21.32 -6.71
CA MET A 191 9.14 22.08 -7.95
C MET A 191 9.96 23.37 -8.08
N ASN A 192 10.50 23.87 -6.98
CA ASN A 192 11.43 25.01 -6.96
C ASN A 192 12.92 24.59 -6.87
N ASP A 193 13.24 23.31 -6.77
CA ASP A 193 14.60 22.79 -6.72
C ASP A 193 15.04 22.38 -8.13
N PRO A 194 16.04 23.05 -8.75
CA PRO A 194 16.47 22.74 -10.12
C PRO A 194 17.08 21.34 -10.28
N ARG A 195 17.42 20.67 -9.19
CA ARG A 195 17.90 19.28 -9.21
C ARG A 195 16.76 18.26 -9.35
N SER A 196 15.52 18.68 -9.12
CA SER A 196 14.34 17.85 -9.23
C SER A 196 13.71 17.95 -10.62
N GLN A 197 13.29 16.84 -11.20
CA GLN A 197 12.52 16.84 -12.45
C GLN A 197 11.11 17.43 -12.28
N LEU A 198 10.61 17.52 -11.05
CA LEU A 198 9.36 18.21 -10.77
C LEU A 198 9.43 19.73 -11.08
N SER A 199 10.64 20.30 -11.11
CA SER A 199 10.88 21.72 -11.49
C SER A 199 10.92 21.97 -13.00
N SER A 200 10.83 20.91 -13.83
CA SER A 200 11.01 20.99 -15.29
C SER A 200 9.88 21.72 -16.05
N GLY A 201 8.85 22.21 -15.37
CA GLY A 201 7.65 22.79 -16.01
C GLY A 201 6.69 21.75 -16.62
N ARG A 202 7.02 20.45 -16.58
CA ARG A 202 6.22 19.34 -17.11
C ARG A 202 5.40 18.61 -16.05
N PHE A 203 5.55 19.00 -14.78
CA PHE A 203 4.80 18.47 -13.65
C PHE A 203 3.76 19.48 -13.17
N THR A 204 2.52 19.01 -13.00
CA THR A 204 1.43 19.77 -12.41
C THR A 204 0.98 19.07 -11.14
N LEU A 205 1.01 19.78 -10.00
CA LEU A 205 0.49 19.28 -8.73
C LEU A 205 -0.93 19.79 -8.51
N VAL A 206 -1.84 18.88 -8.25
CA VAL A 206 -3.23 19.16 -7.85
C VAL A 206 -3.42 18.70 -6.41
N GLU A 207 -3.59 19.67 -5.49
CA GLU A 207 -3.96 19.38 -4.11
C GLU A 207 -5.46 19.28 -4.00
N GLY A 208 -5.99 18.11 -3.63
CA GLY A 208 -7.42 17.91 -3.49
C GLY A 208 -7.85 16.47 -3.32
N ASP A 209 -9.11 16.31 -2.95
CA ASP A 209 -9.74 15.00 -2.83
C ASP A 209 -9.98 14.40 -4.22
N ILE A 210 -9.51 13.18 -4.43
CA ILE A 210 -9.69 12.42 -5.67
C ILE A 210 -11.17 12.19 -6.03
N ASN A 211 -12.07 12.29 -5.05
CA ASN A 211 -13.52 12.23 -5.28
C ASN A 211 -14.04 13.50 -5.99
N GLU A 212 -13.42 14.64 -5.77
CA GLU A 212 -13.98 15.96 -6.09
C GLU A 212 -13.18 16.74 -7.14
N VAL A 213 -11.88 16.48 -7.25
CA VAL A 213 -10.98 17.23 -8.16
C VAL A 213 -11.44 17.12 -9.61
N VAL A 214 -11.54 18.26 -10.29
CA VAL A 214 -11.85 18.33 -11.72
C VAL A 214 -10.56 18.54 -12.50
N PHE A 215 -10.35 17.73 -13.52
CA PHE A 215 -9.22 17.86 -14.44
C PHE A 215 -9.71 18.44 -15.79
N PRO A 216 -8.97 19.39 -16.38
CA PRO A 216 -9.39 20.02 -17.64
C PRO A 216 -9.26 19.09 -18.87
N GLU A 217 -8.42 18.08 -18.76
CA GLU A 217 -8.11 17.13 -19.85
C GLU A 217 -8.10 15.69 -19.32
N LYS A 218 -8.26 14.74 -20.25
CA LYS A 218 -8.10 13.31 -20.01
C LYS A 218 -6.65 12.88 -20.21
N PHE A 219 -6.28 11.78 -19.58
CA PHE A 219 -4.92 11.26 -19.54
C PHE A 219 -4.75 10.04 -20.45
N SER A 220 -3.62 9.95 -21.14
CA SER A 220 -3.27 8.75 -21.95
C SER A 220 -2.87 7.58 -21.07
N LYS A 221 -2.28 7.87 -19.91
CA LYS A 221 -1.85 6.88 -18.91
C LYS A 221 -2.26 7.34 -17.51
N ILE A 222 -2.69 6.39 -16.69
CA ILE A 222 -2.94 6.62 -15.26
C ILE A 222 -2.16 5.57 -14.47
N ILE A 223 -1.42 6.02 -13.46
CA ILE A 223 -0.76 5.15 -12.49
C ILE A 223 -1.31 5.43 -11.10
N SER A 224 -1.43 4.39 -10.27
CA SER A 224 -1.79 4.54 -8.86
C SER A 224 -0.97 3.57 -8.02
N VAL A 225 -0.22 4.09 -7.07
CA VAL A 225 0.73 3.31 -6.26
C VAL A 225 0.40 3.45 -4.78
N GLY A 226 -0.07 2.36 -4.16
CA GLY A 226 -0.35 2.31 -2.73
C GLY A 226 -1.60 3.07 -2.27
N VAL A 227 -2.47 3.51 -3.18
CA VAL A 227 -3.68 4.31 -2.85
C VAL A 227 -4.87 3.43 -2.54
N PHE A 228 -5.01 2.32 -3.26
CA PHE A 228 -6.22 1.49 -3.19
C PHE A 228 -6.43 0.79 -1.85
N CYS A 229 -5.44 0.76 -0.96
CA CYS A 229 -5.63 0.35 0.43
C CYS A 229 -6.50 1.34 1.26
N HIS A 230 -6.73 2.55 0.74
CA HIS A 230 -7.62 3.55 1.33
C HIS A 230 -8.96 3.68 0.59
N VAL A 231 -9.15 2.91 -0.49
CA VAL A 231 -10.36 2.95 -1.29
C VAL A 231 -11.47 2.13 -0.64
N GLY A 232 -12.62 2.75 -0.39
CA GLY A 232 -13.82 2.13 0.18
C GLY A 232 -14.74 1.49 -0.86
N SER A 233 -14.70 1.97 -2.12
CA SER A 233 -15.47 1.43 -3.23
C SER A 233 -14.59 1.29 -4.48
N LEU A 234 -14.30 0.04 -4.86
CA LEU A 234 -13.57 -0.26 -6.09
C LEU A 234 -14.38 0.14 -7.32
N THR A 235 -15.69 -0.11 -7.31
CA THR A 235 -16.59 0.24 -8.42
C THR A 235 -16.54 1.74 -8.71
N LYS A 236 -16.69 2.59 -7.67
CA LYS A 236 -16.62 4.05 -7.84
C LYS A 236 -15.23 4.53 -8.23
N ALA A 237 -14.18 3.93 -7.67
CA ALA A 237 -12.81 4.27 -8.04
C ALA A 237 -12.54 3.94 -9.52
N PHE A 238 -12.99 2.80 -10.01
CA PHE A 238 -12.81 2.42 -11.41
C PHE A 238 -13.64 3.30 -12.36
N ALA A 239 -14.90 3.62 -12.00
CA ALA A 239 -15.70 4.57 -12.74
C ALA A 239 -14.99 5.95 -12.83
N ARG A 240 -14.40 6.39 -11.71
CA ARG A 240 -13.62 7.63 -11.68
C ARG A 240 -12.42 7.59 -12.61
N LEU A 241 -11.59 6.55 -12.52
CA LEU A 241 -10.43 6.37 -13.39
C LEU A 241 -10.82 6.29 -14.86
N ALA A 242 -11.89 5.56 -15.19
CA ALA A 242 -12.43 5.49 -16.56
C ALA A 242 -12.85 6.87 -17.08
N SER A 243 -13.49 7.69 -16.24
CA SER A 243 -13.92 9.04 -16.63
C SER A 243 -12.75 9.97 -16.99
N LEU A 244 -11.57 9.73 -16.38
CA LEU A 244 -10.34 10.50 -16.58
C LEU A 244 -9.46 9.96 -17.71
N LEU A 245 -9.71 8.75 -18.16
CA LEU A 245 -8.88 8.05 -19.15
C LEU A 245 -9.30 8.41 -20.56
N GLN A 246 -8.34 8.62 -21.46
CA GLN A 246 -8.57 8.74 -22.91
C GLN A 246 -9.08 7.39 -23.47
N PRO A 247 -9.77 7.37 -24.63
CA PRO A 247 -10.38 6.14 -25.17
C PRO A 247 -9.42 4.95 -25.35
N GLN A 248 -8.16 5.21 -25.70
CA GLN A 248 -7.11 4.18 -25.85
C GLN A 248 -6.12 4.17 -24.69
N GLY A 249 -6.43 4.89 -23.64
CA GLY A 249 -5.58 5.02 -22.45
C GLY A 249 -5.49 3.72 -21.67
N LYS A 250 -4.51 3.67 -20.78
CA LYS A 250 -4.27 2.53 -19.88
C LYS A 250 -4.12 3.00 -18.44
N VAL A 251 -4.55 2.16 -17.51
CA VAL A 251 -4.39 2.35 -16.07
C VAL A 251 -3.52 1.24 -15.52
N LEU A 252 -2.56 1.56 -14.67
CA LEU A 252 -1.83 0.58 -13.85
C LEU A 252 -2.05 0.87 -12.37
N ILE A 253 -2.59 -0.10 -11.67
CA ILE A 253 -2.77 -0.06 -10.22
C ILE A 253 -1.73 -0.96 -9.58
N HIS A 254 -0.96 -0.43 -8.64
CA HIS A 254 -0.06 -1.19 -7.77
C HIS A 254 -0.54 -1.08 -6.33
N ILE A 255 -0.82 -2.22 -5.69
CA ILE A 255 -1.42 -2.25 -4.36
C ILE A 255 -0.98 -3.49 -3.58
N ILE A 256 -0.91 -3.38 -2.24
CA ILE A 256 -0.82 -4.54 -1.34
C ILE A 256 -2.03 -5.43 -1.55
N THR A 257 -1.80 -6.72 -1.78
CA THR A 257 -2.86 -7.71 -1.93
C THR A 257 -2.57 -8.97 -1.13
N VAL A 258 -3.64 -9.69 -0.81
CA VAL A 258 -3.57 -11.01 -0.18
C VAL A 258 -4.12 -12.06 -1.14
N ARG A 259 -3.53 -13.26 -1.16
CA ARG A 259 -3.97 -14.37 -2.02
C ARG A 259 -4.89 -15.35 -1.30
N ILE A 260 -5.25 -15.05 -0.09
CA ILE A 260 -6.25 -15.77 0.69
C ILE A 260 -7.49 -14.91 0.83
N PRO A 261 -8.67 -15.52 1.04
CA PRO A 261 -9.89 -14.79 1.32
C PRO A 261 -9.81 -14.14 2.71
N ASN A 262 -8.91 -13.24 2.89
CA ASN A 262 -8.70 -12.50 4.11
C ASN A 262 -8.63 -11.02 3.84
N ASN A 263 -9.25 -10.32 4.73
CA ASN A 263 -9.39 -8.89 4.73
C ASN A 263 -8.97 -8.26 6.06
N MET A 264 -8.23 -8.97 6.87
CA MET A 264 -7.84 -8.50 8.18
C MET A 264 -6.67 -7.52 8.08
N SER A 265 -6.97 -6.23 8.27
CA SER A 265 -6.05 -5.36 8.98
C SER A 265 -5.82 -5.93 10.39
N SER A 266 -4.58 -5.99 10.87
CA SER A 266 -4.39 -6.31 12.29
C SER A 266 -5.01 -5.20 13.13
N GLY A 267 -5.63 -5.53 14.26
CA GLY A 267 -6.21 -4.52 15.15
C GLY A 267 -5.20 -3.45 15.57
N PHE A 268 -3.92 -3.80 15.65
CA PHE A 268 -2.83 -2.87 15.87
C PHE A 268 -2.65 -1.90 14.69
N THR A 269 -2.58 -2.41 13.47
CA THR A 269 -2.41 -1.59 12.26
C THR A 269 -3.59 -0.65 12.09
N ASP A 270 -4.81 -1.14 12.28
CA ASP A 270 -6.03 -0.36 12.20
C ASP A 270 -6.09 0.75 13.27
N LYS A 271 -5.71 0.43 14.51
CA LYS A 271 -5.77 1.40 15.60
C LYS A 271 -4.70 2.49 15.52
N TYR A 272 -3.48 2.14 15.11
CA TYR A 272 -2.31 3.01 15.32
C TYR A 272 -1.66 3.54 14.04
N ILE A 273 -1.79 2.84 12.91
CA ILE A 273 -1.03 3.12 11.70
C ILE A 273 -1.94 3.46 10.51
N PHE A 274 -2.91 2.58 10.20
CA PHE A 274 -3.77 2.67 9.03
C PHE A 274 -5.25 2.45 9.42
N PRO A 275 -5.88 3.42 10.10
CA PRO A 275 -7.30 3.32 10.41
C PRO A 275 -8.14 3.12 9.13
N GLY A 276 -8.97 2.08 9.10
CA GLY A 276 -9.77 1.75 7.93
C GLY A 276 -9.01 1.26 6.71
N GLY A 277 -7.73 0.94 6.84
CA GLY A 277 -6.91 0.39 5.77
C GLY A 277 -7.40 -0.98 5.30
N ARG A 278 -7.37 -1.23 3.98
CA ARG A 278 -7.92 -2.43 3.35
C ARG A 278 -6.85 -3.22 2.62
N TYR A 279 -6.83 -4.53 2.87
CA TYR A 279 -6.02 -5.49 2.11
C TYR A 279 -6.93 -6.22 1.13
N TRP A 280 -6.93 -5.79 -0.13
CA TRP A 280 -7.76 -6.43 -1.14
C TRP A 280 -7.23 -7.81 -1.49
N ASN A 281 -8.16 -8.77 -1.65
CA ASN A 281 -7.79 -10.04 -2.25
C ASN A 281 -7.28 -9.80 -3.69
N HIS A 282 -6.27 -10.57 -4.11
CA HIS A 282 -5.66 -10.41 -5.43
C HIS A 282 -6.67 -10.56 -6.59
N ASP A 283 -7.75 -11.31 -6.39
CA ASP A 283 -8.81 -11.49 -7.38
C ASP A 283 -9.95 -10.45 -7.26
N ALA A 284 -9.99 -9.66 -6.18
CA ALA A 284 -11.05 -8.65 -5.98
C ALA A 284 -10.94 -7.50 -7.00
N ILE A 285 -9.73 -7.05 -7.32
CA ILE A 285 -9.52 -5.96 -8.29
C ILE A 285 -10.14 -6.32 -9.65
N PRO A 286 -9.82 -7.48 -10.28
CA PRO A 286 -10.43 -7.86 -11.54
C PRO A 286 -11.94 -8.06 -11.47
N SER A 287 -12.47 -8.56 -10.34
CA SER A 287 -13.88 -8.90 -10.22
C SER A 287 -14.82 -7.69 -10.10
N HIS A 288 -14.30 -6.52 -9.69
CA HIS A 288 -15.08 -5.28 -9.57
C HIS A 288 -14.96 -4.37 -10.79
N SER A 289 -14.36 -4.84 -11.87
CA SER A 289 -14.12 -4.05 -13.08
C SER A 289 -15.39 -4.00 -13.94
N VAL A 290 -16.12 -2.88 -13.88
CA VAL A 290 -17.29 -2.61 -14.73
C VAL A 290 -16.92 -1.64 -15.86
N ASP A 291 -16.40 -0.46 -15.50
CA ASP A 291 -16.02 0.58 -16.47
C ASP A 291 -14.60 0.38 -17.03
N LEU A 292 -13.77 -0.30 -16.27
CA LEU A 292 -12.43 -0.71 -16.67
C LEU A 292 -12.33 -2.24 -16.62
N LYS A 293 -11.69 -2.85 -17.59
CA LYS A 293 -11.37 -4.30 -17.58
C LYS A 293 -9.89 -4.52 -17.32
N THR A 294 -9.57 -5.46 -16.45
CA THR A 294 -8.21 -5.93 -16.24
C THR A 294 -7.77 -6.77 -17.45
N VAL A 295 -6.77 -6.30 -18.19
CA VAL A 295 -6.21 -7.01 -19.36
C VAL A 295 -5.01 -7.86 -19.00
N GLN A 296 -4.25 -7.45 -17.98
CA GLN A 296 -3.13 -8.22 -17.41
C GLN A 296 -3.04 -7.99 -15.91
N ARG A 297 -2.54 -8.98 -15.18
CA ARG A 297 -2.26 -8.86 -13.75
C ARG A 297 -1.01 -9.62 -13.37
N TRP A 298 -0.32 -9.13 -12.36
CA TRP A 298 0.89 -9.73 -11.81
C TRP A 298 0.81 -9.76 -10.30
N TYR A 299 1.27 -10.84 -9.72
CA TYR A 299 1.51 -10.94 -8.28
C TYR A 299 3.00 -10.78 -8.02
N MET A 300 3.36 -9.85 -7.16
CA MET A 300 4.71 -9.66 -6.66
C MET A 300 4.80 -10.32 -5.29
N ASN A 301 5.69 -11.28 -5.16
CA ASN A 301 5.89 -12.04 -3.93
C ASN A 301 6.20 -11.11 -2.75
N GLY A 302 5.67 -11.47 -1.58
CA GLY A 302 5.84 -10.69 -0.34
C GLY A 302 7.28 -10.53 0.12
N SER A 303 8.21 -11.39 -0.35
CA SER A 303 9.64 -11.23 -0.09
C SER A 303 10.20 -9.87 -0.51
N ASN A 304 9.63 -9.25 -1.57
CA ASN A 304 9.98 -7.90 -1.97
C ASN A 304 9.61 -6.87 -0.89
N TYR A 305 8.42 -6.99 -0.33
CA TYR A 305 8.01 -6.07 0.72
C TYR A 305 8.71 -6.36 2.04
N HIS A 306 8.95 -7.64 2.37
CA HIS A 306 9.77 -8.03 3.51
C HIS A 306 11.14 -7.32 3.49
N ARG A 307 11.87 -7.42 2.37
CA ARG A 307 13.18 -6.77 2.21
C ARG A 307 13.08 -5.25 2.32
N THR A 308 12.05 -4.64 1.73
CA THR A 308 11.80 -3.20 1.82
C THR A 308 11.55 -2.76 3.27
N LEU A 309 10.66 -3.45 3.99
CA LEU A 309 10.34 -3.15 5.38
C LEU A 309 11.52 -3.41 6.32
N THR A 310 12.35 -4.39 6.03
CA THR A 310 13.59 -4.64 6.77
C THR A 310 14.58 -3.49 6.56
N ALA A 311 14.80 -3.05 5.32
CA ALA A 311 15.67 -1.92 5.04
C ALA A 311 15.14 -0.61 5.68
N TRP A 312 13.82 -0.41 5.72
CA TRP A 312 13.23 0.72 6.44
C TRP A 312 13.44 0.60 7.95
N LEU A 313 13.30 -0.60 8.53
CA LEU A 313 13.55 -0.83 9.95
C LEU A 313 14.99 -0.53 10.34
N ASP A 314 15.95 -1.00 9.54
CA ASP A 314 17.38 -0.74 9.76
C ASP A 314 17.69 0.76 9.72
N ARG A 315 17.15 1.50 8.74
CA ARG A 315 17.29 2.96 8.67
C ARG A 315 16.59 3.67 9.82
N PHE A 316 15.41 3.22 10.20
CA PHE A 316 14.68 3.76 11.33
C PHE A 316 15.43 3.58 12.64
N ASP A 317 16.04 2.42 12.83
CA ASP A 317 16.86 2.16 14.02
C ASP A 317 18.14 3.02 14.03
N ALA A 318 18.72 3.30 12.86
CA ALA A 318 19.90 4.15 12.71
C ALA A 318 19.60 5.67 12.82
N SER A 319 18.38 6.11 12.58
CA SER A 319 18.01 7.54 12.53
C SER A 319 17.53 8.13 13.85
N GLN A 320 17.64 7.40 14.97
CA GLN A 320 17.06 7.79 16.26
C GLN A 320 17.38 9.23 16.66
N ASP A 321 18.64 9.63 16.57
CA ASP A 321 19.09 10.95 17.03
C ASP A 321 18.63 12.07 16.09
N LEU A 322 18.46 11.75 14.80
CA LEU A 322 18.06 12.72 13.78
C LEU A 322 16.58 13.14 13.92
N VAL A 323 15.72 12.21 14.35
CA VAL A 323 14.26 12.43 14.35
C VAL A 323 13.66 12.60 15.76
N SER A 324 14.47 12.47 16.82
CA SER A 324 13.99 12.52 18.21
C SER A 324 13.42 13.88 18.65
N HIS A 325 13.78 14.94 17.95
CA HIS A 325 13.42 16.33 18.29
C HIS A 325 12.09 16.83 17.67
N PHE A 326 11.45 16.01 16.79
CA PHE A 326 10.18 16.41 16.20
C PHE A 326 9.01 16.17 17.14
N ASP A 327 7.95 16.98 16.96
CA ASP A 327 6.69 16.77 17.67
C ASP A 327 5.85 15.69 16.97
N TYR A 328 5.62 14.60 17.68
CA TYR A 328 4.81 13.47 17.22
C TYR A 328 3.40 13.44 17.84
N GLY A 329 3.04 14.45 18.64
CA GLY A 329 1.80 14.46 19.41
C GLY A 329 1.76 13.41 20.53
N MET A 330 2.91 12.80 20.82
CA MET A 330 3.11 11.84 21.91
C MET A 330 4.59 11.77 22.29
N GLU A 331 4.89 11.14 23.42
CA GLU A 331 6.28 10.88 23.83
C GLU A 331 7.06 10.13 22.73
N TYR A 332 8.24 10.62 22.37
CA TYR A 332 9.05 10.05 21.29
C TYR A 332 9.37 8.57 21.48
N ALA A 333 9.69 8.15 22.70
CA ALA A 333 9.99 6.74 22.99
C ALA A 333 8.80 5.82 22.66
N LYS A 334 7.58 6.27 22.97
CA LYS A 334 6.35 5.55 22.65
C LYS A 334 6.08 5.53 21.14
N PHE A 335 6.23 6.67 20.48
CA PHE A 335 6.12 6.81 19.04
C PHE A 335 7.10 5.85 18.32
N ARG A 336 8.37 5.88 18.75
CA ARG A 336 9.41 5.02 18.19
C ARG A 336 9.08 3.54 18.32
N ARG A 337 8.68 3.08 19.51
CA ARG A 337 8.27 1.68 19.71
C ARG A 337 7.08 1.29 18.85
N MET A 338 6.10 2.16 18.71
CA MET A 338 4.94 1.92 17.85
C MET A 338 5.33 1.72 16.39
N TRP A 339 6.15 2.59 15.84
CA TRP A 339 6.61 2.48 14.44
C TRP A 339 7.57 1.30 14.22
N ARG A 340 8.48 1.08 15.16
CA ARG A 340 9.38 -0.07 15.11
C ARG A 340 8.61 -1.39 15.12
N PHE A 341 7.62 -1.49 16.00
CA PHE A 341 6.74 -2.65 16.07
C PHE A 341 5.98 -2.87 14.73
N TYR A 342 5.48 -1.81 14.13
CA TYR A 342 4.81 -1.86 12.83
C TYR A 342 5.72 -2.43 11.73
N LEU A 343 6.93 -1.89 11.60
CA LEU A 343 7.89 -2.34 10.59
C LEU A 343 8.30 -3.81 10.80
N LEU A 344 8.52 -4.20 12.05
CA LEU A 344 8.85 -5.57 12.44
C LEU A 344 7.70 -6.54 12.16
N LEU A 345 6.48 -6.17 12.55
CA LEU A 345 5.27 -6.97 12.36
C LEU A 345 5.02 -7.22 10.88
N LEU A 346 4.91 -6.15 10.07
CA LEU A 346 4.60 -6.29 8.66
C LEU A 346 5.75 -6.97 7.91
N GLY A 347 7.00 -6.60 8.19
CA GLY A 347 8.16 -7.28 7.59
C GLY A 347 8.10 -8.78 7.80
N THR A 348 7.69 -9.22 8.98
CA THR A 348 7.57 -10.65 9.29
C THR A 348 6.36 -11.29 8.61
N ILE A 349 5.21 -10.62 8.58
CA ILE A 349 3.99 -11.13 7.91
C ILE A 349 4.25 -11.34 6.42
N PHE A 350 4.90 -10.38 5.75
CA PHE A 350 5.21 -10.51 4.32
C PHE A 350 6.23 -11.60 3.99
N ALA A 351 7.09 -11.99 4.95
CA ALA A 351 8.02 -13.12 4.79
C ALA A 351 7.36 -14.48 5.03
N THR A 352 6.19 -14.51 5.65
CA THR A 352 5.53 -15.76 6.05
C THR A 352 5.17 -16.62 4.84
N CYS A 353 5.40 -17.93 4.94
CA CYS A 353 5.16 -18.88 3.84
C CYS A 353 5.86 -18.47 2.54
N ASP A 354 7.11 -18.05 2.63
CA ASP A 354 7.95 -17.65 1.50
C ASP A 354 7.31 -16.47 0.68
N GLY A 355 6.54 -15.63 1.34
CA GLY A 355 5.87 -14.46 0.74
C GLY A 355 4.67 -14.78 -0.16
N GLU A 356 4.17 -16.02 -0.12
CA GLU A 356 3.13 -16.46 -1.07
C GLU A 356 1.73 -15.94 -0.76
N PHE A 357 1.43 -15.56 0.48
CA PHE A 357 0.08 -15.14 0.87
C PHE A 357 -0.14 -13.63 0.85
N ASN A 358 0.85 -12.87 1.30
CA ASN A 358 0.80 -11.41 1.35
C ASN A 358 1.86 -10.87 0.40
N GLY A 359 1.47 -10.01 -0.50
CA GLY A 359 2.37 -9.41 -1.49
C GLY A 359 1.74 -8.18 -2.11
N ASN A 360 2.12 -7.90 -3.35
CA ASN A 360 1.56 -6.79 -4.10
C ASN A 360 0.96 -7.30 -5.41
N GLY A 361 -0.17 -6.74 -5.79
CA GLY A 361 -0.75 -6.91 -7.11
C GLY A 361 -0.45 -5.73 -8.01
N GLN A 362 -0.17 -5.99 -9.28
CA GLN A 362 -0.21 -4.98 -10.33
C GLN A 362 -1.27 -5.38 -11.34
N TYR A 363 -2.10 -4.41 -11.72
CA TYR A 363 -3.25 -4.63 -12.60
C TYR A 363 -3.23 -3.60 -13.72
N LEU A 364 -3.04 -4.09 -14.94
CA LEU A 364 -3.16 -3.28 -16.15
C LEU A 364 -4.60 -3.32 -16.61
N MET A 365 -5.20 -2.15 -16.79
CA MET A 365 -6.61 -2.00 -17.12
C MET A 365 -6.76 -1.06 -18.31
N THR A 366 -7.83 -1.30 -19.09
CA THR A 366 -8.29 -0.45 -20.18
C THR A 366 -9.79 -0.22 -20.03
N HIS A 367 -10.38 0.67 -20.83
CA HIS A 367 -11.84 0.73 -20.92
C HIS A 367 -12.43 -0.66 -21.19
N ALA A 368 -13.61 -0.95 -20.59
CA ALA A 368 -14.33 -2.22 -20.72
C ALA A 368 -14.81 -2.49 -22.15
#